data_2596ab33b1fc78883c7a0e0ae011352d
#
_entry.id   2596ab33b1fc78883c7a0e0ae011352d
#
_cell.length_a   1.000
_cell.length_b   1.000
_cell.length_c   1.000
_cell.angle_alpha   90.00
_cell.angle_beta   90.00
_cell.angle_gamma   90.00
#
_symmetry.space_group_name_H-M   'P 1'
#
loop_
_entity.id
_entity.type
_entity.pdbx_description
1 polymer ?
#
loop_
_entity_poly.entity_id
_entity_poly.type
_entity_poly.pdbx_seq_one_letter_code
_entity_poly.pdbx_strand_id
1 'polypeptide(L)'
;MSKTVLFSPIGETDPIKNGRDGSMLHICRVYKPDVVYLYLSKEMLEHSKEDDRYRFAIEKLGQLLNHHFEVHTIERSDLNTPHEYNYFYEDFRNIIIYIENNIMKEGDELILNMASGTPAMKSALMVMAALEEYRYHVIQVESPLHMSNHRSVNYDVRSKWEENKDNLEEYKNRCFEEKSLNLTRLLNVQTIIKHIGAYDYPAALSIAKELKPELDSLILKKIEAANERIKLNWTGMVNLIGKDKTNEWSPVEEQNGENDQKLFEYALVLKIKVKK
;
A
#
# COMPACT_ATOMS: atom_id res chain seq x y z
N MET A 1 19.09 -5.81 -16.23
CA MET A 1 18.98 -5.22 -14.90
C MET A 1 17.53 -4.79 -14.72
N SER A 2 16.92 -5.07 -13.59
CA SER A 2 15.59 -4.55 -13.24
C SER A 2 15.67 -3.03 -13.13
N LYS A 3 14.64 -2.33 -13.60
CA LYS A 3 14.53 -0.87 -13.46
C LYS A 3 13.73 -0.53 -12.21
N THR A 4 14.07 0.59 -11.60
CA THR A 4 13.28 1.20 -10.53
C THR A 4 12.59 2.44 -11.06
N VAL A 5 11.27 2.51 -10.92
CA VAL A 5 10.43 3.63 -11.35
C VAL A 5 9.90 4.35 -10.10
N LEU A 6 9.99 5.66 -10.06
CA LEU A 6 9.40 6.49 -9.01
C LEU A 6 8.20 7.26 -9.54
N PHE A 7 7.05 7.13 -8.87
CA PHE A 7 5.93 8.06 -9.02
C PHE A 7 5.86 9.00 -7.81
N SER A 8 5.92 10.29 -8.04
CA SER A 8 5.97 11.30 -6.99
C SER A 8 4.99 12.44 -7.25
N PRO A 9 3.89 12.53 -6.51
CA PRO A 9 3.19 13.80 -6.37
C PRO A 9 4.13 14.85 -5.80
N ILE A 10 4.04 16.09 -6.29
CA ILE A 10 4.91 17.17 -5.87
C ILE A 10 4.15 18.12 -4.93
N GLY A 11 4.81 18.54 -3.86
CA GLY A 11 4.27 19.46 -2.88
C GLY A 11 5.21 20.63 -2.59
N GLU A 12 4.77 21.52 -1.72
CA GLU A 12 5.49 22.77 -1.36
C GLU A 12 6.85 22.56 -0.70
N THR A 13 7.17 21.35 -0.28
CA THR A 13 8.46 21.02 0.33
C THR A 13 9.51 20.55 -0.67
N ASP A 14 9.08 20.31 -1.91
CA ASP A 14 9.97 19.88 -2.98
C ASP A 14 10.48 21.07 -3.81
N PRO A 15 11.69 20.97 -4.36
CA PRO A 15 12.67 19.89 -4.18
C PRO A 15 13.53 20.05 -2.93
N ILE A 16 13.68 21.27 -2.37
CA ILE A 16 14.54 21.56 -1.21
C ILE A 16 13.83 22.54 -0.29
N LYS A 17 13.74 22.20 0.99
CA LYS A 17 13.18 23.06 2.03
C LYS A 17 14.02 23.04 3.29
N ASN A 18 14.19 24.19 3.93
CA ASN A 18 14.94 24.34 5.18
C ASN A 18 16.40 23.80 5.09
N GLY A 19 17.04 23.98 3.92
CA GLY A 19 18.40 23.52 3.67
C GLY A 19 18.56 22.00 3.65
N ARG A 20 17.50 21.25 3.30
CA ARG A 20 17.51 19.79 3.12
C ARG A 20 16.63 19.36 1.96
N ASP A 21 16.88 18.17 1.44
CA ASP A 21 16.05 17.56 0.42
C ASP A 21 14.57 17.50 0.86
N GLY A 22 13.69 17.92 -0.02
CA GLY A 22 12.28 17.53 0.02
C GLY A 22 12.13 16.03 -0.23
N SER A 23 10.93 15.50 -0.02
CA SER A 23 10.73 14.04 -0.06
C SER A 23 11.03 13.44 -1.42
N MET A 24 10.63 14.08 -2.51
CA MET A 24 10.91 13.61 -3.87
C MET A 24 12.43 13.49 -4.11
N LEU A 25 13.17 14.56 -3.83
CA LEU A 25 14.62 14.58 -4.05
C LEU A 25 15.35 13.60 -3.13
N HIS A 26 14.89 13.47 -1.87
CA HIS A 26 15.46 12.53 -0.92
C HIS A 26 15.26 11.07 -1.33
N ILE A 27 14.07 10.71 -1.85
CA ILE A 27 13.83 9.36 -2.41
C ILE A 27 14.74 9.11 -3.61
N CYS A 28 14.89 10.10 -4.51
CA CYS A 28 15.83 9.99 -5.63
C CYS A 28 17.28 9.75 -5.16
N ARG A 29 17.71 10.42 -4.09
CA ARG A 29 19.04 10.22 -3.50
C ARG A 29 19.26 8.82 -2.95
N VAL A 30 18.27 8.28 -2.23
CA VAL A 30 18.39 7.00 -1.52
C VAL A 30 18.20 5.81 -2.47
N TYR A 31 17.15 5.83 -3.28
CA TYR A 31 16.77 4.69 -4.11
C TYR A 31 17.33 4.74 -5.53
N LYS A 32 17.78 5.91 -6.00
CA LYS A 32 18.34 6.11 -7.35
C LYS A 32 17.46 5.51 -8.44
N PRO A 33 16.16 5.88 -8.54
CA PRO A 33 15.29 5.34 -9.57
C PRO A 33 15.82 5.67 -10.97
N ASP A 34 15.65 4.73 -11.92
CA ASP A 34 16.01 4.94 -13.33
C ASP A 34 15.07 5.92 -14.02
N VAL A 35 13.78 5.86 -13.65
CA VAL A 35 12.71 6.68 -14.23
C VAL A 35 11.94 7.38 -13.12
N VAL A 36 11.70 8.67 -13.28
CA VAL A 36 10.99 9.52 -12.30
C VAL A 36 9.79 10.19 -12.95
N TYR A 37 8.59 9.89 -12.46
CA TYR A 37 7.35 10.56 -12.84
C TYR A 37 6.98 11.59 -11.78
N LEU A 38 7.00 12.88 -12.15
CA LEU A 38 6.62 14.01 -11.30
C LEU A 38 5.16 14.39 -11.63
N TYR A 39 4.27 14.26 -10.66
CA TYR A 39 2.90 14.69 -10.78
C TYR A 39 2.75 16.14 -10.28
N LEU A 40 2.41 17.05 -11.19
CA LEU A 40 2.35 18.50 -10.95
C LEU A 40 0.90 18.97 -10.98
N SER A 41 0.38 19.42 -9.82
CA SER A 41 -0.84 20.23 -9.77
C SER A 41 -0.59 21.59 -10.39
N LYS A 42 -1.66 22.36 -10.64
CA LYS A 42 -1.58 23.69 -11.27
C LYS A 42 -0.52 24.60 -10.61
N GLU A 43 -0.55 24.72 -9.30
CA GLU A 43 0.41 25.56 -8.55
C GLU A 43 1.86 25.06 -8.69
N MET A 44 2.08 23.74 -8.59
CA MET A 44 3.40 23.16 -8.76
C MET A 44 3.90 23.26 -10.19
N LEU A 45 3.01 23.23 -11.17
CA LEU A 45 3.35 23.46 -12.57
C LEU A 45 3.79 24.91 -12.83
N GLU A 46 3.12 25.90 -12.21
CA GLU A 46 3.54 27.30 -12.26
C GLU A 46 4.94 27.47 -11.71
N HIS A 47 5.26 26.89 -10.54
CA HIS A 47 6.60 26.88 -9.98
C HIS A 47 7.64 26.22 -10.90
N SER A 48 7.27 25.11 -11.55
CA SER A 48 8.15 24.44 -12.50
C SER A 48 8.47 25.32 -13.71
N LYS A 49 7.48 26.10 -14.20
CA LYS A 49 7.67 27.01 -15.34
C LYS A 49 8.52 28.23 -15.01
N GLU A 50 8.56 28.66 -13.74
CA GLU A 50 9.34 29.82 -13.31
C GLU A 50 10.85 29.55 -13.35
N ASP A 51 11.30 28.42 -12.82
CA ASP A 51 12.74 28.18 -12.58
C ASP A 51 13.18 26.72 -12.80
N ASP A 52 12.30 25.89 -13.35
CA ASP A 52 12.52 24.44 -13.61
C ASP A 52 13.07 23.68 -12.40
N ARG A 53 12.69 24.12 -11.19
CA ARG A 53 13.27 23.72 -9.90
C ARG A 53 13.35 22.21 -9.68
N TYR A 54 12.37 21.45 -10.13
CA TYR A 54 12.31 20.01 -9.89
C TYR A 54 13.32 19.27 -10.77
N ARG A 55 13.35 19.56 -12.08
CA ARG A 55 14.31 18.95 -13.02
C ARG A 55 15.72 19.37 -12.69
N PHE A 56 15.94 20.67 -12.45
CA PHE A 56 17.24 21.20 -12.05
C PHE A 56 17.82 20.45 -10.83
N ALA A 57 17.02 20.25 -9.77
CA ALA A 57 17.49 19.57 -8.57
C ALA A 57 17.82 18.09 -8.83
N ILE A 58 16.98 17.39 -9.63
CA ILE A 58 17.24 15.99 -10.00
C ILE A 58 18.48 15.86 -10.88
N GLU A 59 18.67 16.73 -11.86
CA GLU A 59 19.88 16.76 -12.70
C GLU A 59 21.15 16.98 -11.88
N LYS A 60 21.11 17.96 -10.96
CA LYS A 60 22.22 18.22 -10.05
C LYS A 60 22.52 17.04 -9.13
N LEU A 61 21.47 16.38 -8.65
CA LEU A 61 21.60 15.15 -7.86
C LEU A 61 22.23 14.03 -8.70
N GLY A 62 21.81 13.89 -9.96
CA GLY A 62 22.37 12.91 -10.90
C GLY A 62 23.88 13.13 -11.12
N GLN A 63 24.30 14.39 -11.31
CA GLN A 63 25.71 14.75 -11.40
C GLN A 63 26.48 14.39 -10.12
N LEU A 64 25.91 14.68 -8.95
CA LEU A 64 26.52 14.38 -7.65
C LEU A 64 26.68 12.87 -7.42
N LEU A 65 25.68 12.07 -7.80
CA LEU A 65 25.62 10.62 -7.57
C LEU A 65 26.22 9.79 -8.71
N ASN A 66 26.64 10.43 -9.79
CA ASN A 66 27.01 9.79 -11.06
C ASN A 66 25.93 8.80 -11.53
N HIS A 67 24.66 9.25 -11.50
CA HIS A 67 23.48 8.47 -11.87
C HIS A 67 22.61 9.27 -12.85
N HIS A 68 22.04 8.59 -13.85
CA HIS A 68 21.12 9.22 -14.80
C HIS A 68 19.68 8.96 -14.40
N PHE A 69 18.91 10.03 -14.21
CA PHE A 69 17.48 9.98 -13.97
C PHE A 69 16.74 10.34 -15.27
N GLU A 70 15.91 9.43 -15.78
CA GLU A 70 14.95 9.75 -16.85
C GLU A 70 13.72 10.41 -16.22
N VAL A 71 13.49 11.72 -16.47
CA VAL A 71 12.45 12.49 -15.78
C VAL A 71 11.28 12.81 -16.71
N HIS A 72 10.09 12.39 -16.31
CA HIS A 72 8.81 12.70 -16.96
C HIS A 72 7.92 13.53 -16.05
N THR A 73 7.13 14.45 -16.65
CA THR A 73 6.15 15.26 -15.92
C THR A 73 4.72 14.88 -16.33
N ILE A 74 3.85 14.73 -15.34
CA ILE A 74 2.40 14.56 -15.51
C ILE A 74 1.76 15.84 -15.04
N GLU A 75 1.30 16.65 -16.00
CA GLU A 75 0.77 17.99 -15.73
C GLU A 75 -0.74 17.97 -15.55
N ARG A 76 -1.23 18.65 -14.51
CA ARG A 76 -2.65 18.87 -14.23
C ARG A 76 -2.93 20.37 -14.10
N SER A 77 -2.91 21.06 -15.25
CA SER A 77 -3.10 22.50 -15.33
C SER A 77 -4.52 22.98 -14.96
N ASP A 78 -5.50 22.09 -15.05
CA ASP A 78 -6.91 22.31 -14.74
C ASP A 78 -7.29 21.94 -13.31
N LEU A 79 -6.37 21.37 -12.55
CA LEU A 79 -6.61 20.93 -11.17
C LEU A 79 -6.67 22.14 -10.22
N ASN A 80 -7.89 22.64 -9.98
CA ASN A 80 -8.16 23.77 -9.08
C ASN A 80 -8.55 23.33 -7.65
N THR A 81 -8.86 22.04 -7.45
CA THR A 81 -9.33 21.47 -6.17
C THR A 81 -8.38 20.37 -5.67
N PRO A 82 -7.13 20.70 -5.29
CA PRO A 82 -6.13 19.70 -4.92
C PRO A 82 -6.41 19.00 -3.56
N HIS A 83 -7.60 19.18 -3.01
CA HIS A 83 -8.09 18.58 -1.78
C HIS A 83 -9.16 17.51 -2.01
N GLU A 84 -9.64 17.28 -3.23
CA GLU A 84 -10.64 16.28 -3.56
C GLU A 84 -10.05 14.88 -3.66
N TYR A 85 -10.35 14.02 -2.66
CA TYR A 85 -9.82 12.68 -2.53
C TYR A 85 -10.18 11.74 -3.70
N ASN A 86 -11.46 11.69 -4.11
CA ASN A 86 -11.92 10.74 -5.13
C ASN A 86 -11.26 10.98 -6.49
N TYR A 87 -10.97 12.25 -6.81
CA TYR A 87 -10.25 12.59 -8.04
C TYR A 87 -8.88 11.93 -8.09
N PHE A 88 -8.10 12.01 -7.00
CA PHE A 88 -6.74 11.47 -6.98
C PHE A 88 -6.69 9.95 -6.99
N TYR A 89 -7.67 9.29 -6.37
CA TYR A 89 -7.71 7.84 -6.39
C TYR A 89 -7.83 7.32 -7.84
N GLU A 90 -8.75 7.86 -8.62
CA GLU A 90 -8.97 7.45 -10.01
C GLU A 90 -7.79 7.87 -10.92
N ASP A 91 -7.31 9.11 -10.79
CA ASP A 91 -6.23 9.63 -11.63
C ASP A 91 -4.92 8.88 -11.36
N PHE A 92 -4.54 8.67 -10.12
CA PHE A 92 -3.34 7.92 -9.77
C PHE A 92 -3.43 6.45 -10.18
N ARG A 93 -4.58 5.83 -9.98
CA ARG A 93 -4.82 4.46 -10.44
C ARG A 93 -4.58 4.32 -11.94
N ASN A 94 -5.13 5.23 -12.74
CA ASN A 94 -4.93 5.20 -14.18
C ASN A 94 -3.46 5.42 -14.58
N ILE A 95 -2.76 6.33 -13.91
CA ILE A 95 -1.34 6.59 -14.14
C ILE A 95 -0.50 5.37 -13.77
N ILE A 96 -0.72 4.76 -12.63
CA ILE A 96 0.02 3.60 -12.17
C ILE A 96 -0.19 2.42 -13.12
N ILE A 97 -1.44 2.13 -13.52
CA ILE A 97 -1.73 1.10 -14.53
C ILE A 97 -1.00 1.38 -15.85
N TYR A 98 -0.94 2.65 -16.27
CA TYR A 98 -0.20 3.01 -17.47
C TYR A 98 1.30 2.73 -17.32
N ILE A 99 1.90 3.11 -16.20
CA ILE A 99 3.33 2.86 -15.90
C ILE A 99 3.62 1.36 -15.92
N GLU A 100 2.80 0.56 -15.21
CA GLU A 100 2.99 -0.89 -15.14
C GLU A 100 2.88 -1.56 -16.51
N ASN A 101 1.87 -1.20 -17.30
CA ASN A 101 1.61 -1.88 -18.56
C ASN A 101 2.51 -1.44 -19.73
N ASN A 102 3.01 -0.20 -19.70
CA ASN A 102 3.71 0.38 -20.86
C ASN A 102 5.19 0.68 -20.62
N ILE A 103 5.59 0.83 -19.34
CA ILE A 103 6.94 1.27 -18.99
C ILE A 103 7.72 0.16 -18.28
N MET A 104 7.07 -0.55 -17.36
CA MET A 104 7.69 -1.60 -16.57
C MET A 104 7.70 -2.95 -17.28
N LYS A 105 8.66 -3.77 -16.89
CA LYS A 105 8.81 -5.17 -17.30
C LYS A 105 8.77 -6.07 -16.07
N GLU A 106 8.67 -7.36 -16.30
CA GLU A 106 8.77 -8.34 -15.24
C GLU A 106 10.10 -8.19 -14.48
N GLY A 107 10.02 -8.02 -13.17
CA GLY A 107 11.16 -7.79 -12.29
C GLY A 107 11.50 -6.32 -12.02
N ASP A 108 10.85 -5.35 -12.67
CA ASP A 108 10.98 -3.93 -12.35
C ASP A 108 10.20 -3.59 -11.07
N GLU A 109 10.63 -2.54 -10.36
CA GLU A 109 10.05 -2.08 -9.10
C GLU A 109 9.43 -0.69 -9.24
N LEU A 110 8.24 -0.50 -8.67
CA LEU A 110 7.57 0.80 -8.59
C LEU A 110 7.61 1.33 -7.16
N ILE A 111 8.12 2.55 -7.01
CA ILE A 111 8.15 3.30 -5.76
C ILE A 111 7.09 4.41 -5.84
N LEU A 112 6.24 4.50 -4.80
CA LEU A 112 5.28 5.58 -4.63
C LEU A 112 5.72 6.51 -3.51
N ASN A 113 5.91 7.79 -3.81
CA ASN A 113 6.20 8.81 -2.81
C ASN A 113 4.92 9.24 -2.07
N MET A 114 4.70 8.74 -0.85
CA MET A 114 3.59 9.13 0.00
C MET A 114 3.91 10.32 0.93
N ALA A 115 5.14 10.80 0.92
CA ALA A 115 5.55 11.90 1.79
C ALA A 115 5.26 13.30 1.21
N SER A 116 5.02 13.41 -0.09
CA SER A 116 4.77 14.67 -0.79
C SER A 116 3.35 14.80 -1.36
N GLY A 117 3.00 15.98 -1.82
CA GLY A 117 1.67 16.32 -2.29
C GLY A 117 0.71 16.75 -1.18
N THR A 118 -0.56 16.94 -1.54
CA THR A 118 -1.63 17.31 -0.60
C THR A 118 -2.06 16.13 0.28
N PRO A 119 -2.76 16.37 1.40
CA PRO A 119 -3.33 15.29 2.21
C PRO A 119 -4.23 14.34 1.40
N ALA A 120 -5.00 14.85 0.44
CA ALA A 120 -5.85 14.05 -0.43
C ALA A 120 -5.04 13.11 -1.34
N MET A 121 -3.94 13.60 -1.93
CA MET A 121 -3.01 12.79 -2.71
C MET A 121 -2.39 11.66 -1.88
N LYS A 122 -1.90 11.99 -0.68
CA LYS A 122 -1.32 11.01 0.25
C LYS A 122 -2.34 9.94 0.67
N SER A 123 -3.57 10.35 0.96
CA SER A 123 -4.64 9.42 1.33
C SER A 123 -5.00 8.48 0.17
N ALA A 124 -5.03 8.98 -1.06
CA ALA A 124 -5.27 8.15 -2.25
C ALA A 124 -4.19 7.08 -2.40
N LEU A 125 -2.90 7.45 -2.32
CA LEU A 125 -1.79 6.49 -2.38
C LEU A 125 -1.84 5.47 -1.23
N MET A 126 -2.21 5.89 -0.02
CA MET A 126 -2.33 5.00 1.13
C MET A 126 -3.43 3.96 0.94
N VAL A 127 -4.60 4.36 0.38
CA VAL A 127 -5.67 3.41 0.10
C VAL A 127 -5.28 2.44 -1.02
N MET A 128 -4.62 2.91 -2.06
CA MET A 128 -4.11 2.04 -3.13
C MET A 128 -3.12 1.03 -2.57
N ALA A 129 -2.20 1.45 -1.70
CA ALA A 129 -1.27 0.57 -1.00
C ALA A 129 -1.97 -0.49 -0.14
N ALA A 130 -3.09 -0.12 0.50
CA ALA A 130 -3.84 -1.03 1.35
C ALA A 130 -4.66 -2.07 0.59
N LEU A 131 -5.08 -1.76 -0.63
CA LEU A 131 -5.86 -2.66 -1.49
C LEU A 131 -4.98 -3.72 -2.18
N GLU A 132 -3.64 -3.59 -2.12
CA GLU A 132 -2.65 -4.52 -2.69
C GLU A 132 -2.92 -4.92 -4.15
N GLU A 133 -3.57 -4.02 -4.92
CA GLU A 133 -3.86 -4.30 -6.33
C GLU A 133 -2.59 -4.43 -7.17
N TYR A 134 -1.44 -3.91 -6.65
CA TYR A 134 -0.19 -3.77 -7.39
C TYR A 134 1.03 -4.02 -6.49
N ARG A 135 2.12 -4.49 -7.10
CA ARG A 135 3.42 -4.67 -6.44
C ARG A 135 4.21 -3.36 -6.47
N TYR A 136 4.05 -2.52 -5.46
CA TYR A 136 4.82 -1.30 -5.31
C TYR A 136 5.27 -1.05 -3.87
N HIS A 137 6.34 -0.29 -3.74
CA HIS A 137 6.88 0.13 -2.46
C HIS A 137 6.41 1.55 -2.13
N VAL A 138 5.69 1.70 -1.04
CA VAL A 138 5.22 3.02 -0.57
C VAL A 138 6.24 3.59 0.38
N ILE A 139 6.85 4.71 -0.01
CA ILE A 139 7.92 5.32 0.75
C ILE A 139 7.43 6.60 1.41
N GLN A 140 7.67 6.72 2.70
CA GLN A 140 7.59 7.94 3.47
C GLN A 140 8.99 8.49 3.76
N VAL A 141 9.06 9.82 3.92
CA VAL A 141 10.28 10.52 4.29
C VAL A 141 10.02 11.33 5.54
N GLU A 142 10.78 11.04 6.58
CA GLU A 142 10.67 11.77 7.84
C GLU A 142 11.09 13.25 7.66
N SER A 143 10.29 14.16 8.22
CA SER A 143 10.63 15.58 8.20
C SER A 143 11.85 15.85 9.08
N PRO A 144 12.88 16.55 8.58
CA PRO A 144 14.09 16.78 9.36
C PRO A 144 13.91 17.73 10.56
N LEU A 145 12.82 18.49 10.58
CA LEU A 145 12.52 19.49 11.63
C LEU A 145 11.00 19.63 11.80
N HIS A 146 10.52 19.65 13.05
CA HIS A 146 9.14 20.04 13.41
C HIS A 146 8.92 21.55 13.24
N MET A 147 9.19 22.10 12.05
CA MET A 147 8.99 23.51 11.77
C MET A 147 7.77 23.72 10.90
N SER A 148 7.02 24.80 11.19
CA SER A 148 5.86 25.21 10.42
C SER A 148 6.21 25.44 8.95
N ASN A 149 5.30 25.02 8.07
CA ASN A 149 5.41 25.19 6.62
C ASN A 149 5.14 26.68 6.24
N HIS A 150 6.07 27.58 6.52
CA HIS A 150 5.97 28.95 6.01
C HIS A 150 6.42 28.98 4.55
N ARG A 151 5.60 29.59 3.68
CA ARG A 151 5.96 29.88 2.28
C ARG A 151 7.17 30.82 2.26
N SER A 152 8.23 30.48 1.54
CA SER A 152 9.30 31.42 1.24
C SER A 152 8.85 32.32 0.09
N VAL A 153 8.87 33.62 0.31
CA VAL A 153 8.41 34.62 -0.68
C VAL A 153 9.32 34.66 -1.92
N ASN A 154 10.59 34.29 -1.77
CA ASN A 154 11.55 34.20 -2.88
C ASN A 154 12.24 32.84 -2.83
N TYR A 155 11.90 31.94 -3.75
CA TYR A 155 12.51 30.62 -3.89
C TYR A 155 13.52 30.66 -5.05
N ASP A 156 14.80 30.50 -4.75
CA ASP A 156 15.86 30.31 -5.75
C ASP A 156 16.44 28.90 -5.57
N VAL A 157 16.17 28.04 -6.52
CA VAL A 157 16.59 26.63 -6.47
C VAL A 157 18.11 26.48 -6.48
N ARG A 158 18.84 27.38 -7.13
CA ARG A 158 20.31 27.30 -7.23
C ARG A 158 20.95 27.55 -5.88
N SER A 159 20.58 28.67 -5.23
CA SER A 159 21.06 28.98 -3.87
C SER A 159 20.63 27.88 -2.88
N LYS A 160 19.39 27.36 -3.00
CA LYS A 160 18.91 26.24 -2.16
C LYS A 160 19.70 24.97 -2.36
N TRP A 161 20.15 24.69 -3.59
CA TRP A 161 20.99 23.53 -3.87
C TRP A 161 22.38 23.67 -3.22
N GLU A 162 22.99 24.83 -3.29
CA GLU A 162 24.30 25.09 -2.68
C GLU A 162 24.25 25.00 -1.15
N GLU A 163 23.17 25.49 -0.54
CA GLU A 163 22.94 25.45 0.91
C GLU A 163 22.43 24.07 1.41
N ASN A 164 22.21 23.11 0.52
CA ASN A 164 21.58 21.84 0.88
C ASN A 164 22.53 20.93 1.67
N LYS A 165 22.23 20.76 2.95
CA LYS A 165 23.03 19.96 3.87
C LYS A 165 23.04 18.46 3.53
N ASP A 166 22.05 17.99 2.78
CA ASP A 166 22.00 16.59 2.35
C ASP A 166 22.99 16.32 1.19
N ASN A 167 23.64 17.33 0.62
CA ASN A 167 24.75 17.19 -0.32
C ASN A 167 26.10 16.93 0.37
N LEU A 168 26.16 17.04 1.69
CA LEU A 168 27.34 16.75 2.49
C LEU A 168 27.45 15.24 2.74
N GLU A 169 28.66 14.77 3.04
CA GLU A 169 28.95 13.33 3.30
C GLU A 169 28.16 12.72 4.47
N GLU A 170 27.68 13.56 5.38
CA GLU A 170 26.95 13.14 6.58
C GLU A 170 25.40 13.18 6.42
N TYR A 171 24.88 13.06 5.20
CA TYR A 171 23.43 13.01 5.06
C TYR A 171 22.82 11.77 5.76
N LYS A 172 21.69 11.95 6.42
CA LYS A 172 20.96 10.86 7.07
C LYS A 172 19.84 10.36 6.17
N ASN A 173 19.79 9.05 5.93
CA ASN A 173 18.62 8.45 5.27
C ASN A 173 17.38 8.61 6.15
N ARG A 174 16.36 9.29 5.63
CA ARG A 174 15.06 9.56 6.28
C ARG A 174 13.92 8.80 5.63
N CYS A 175 14.21 7.97 4.61
CA CYS A 175 13.21 7.13 3.97
C CYS A 175 12.88 5.92 4.84
N PHE A 176 11.60 5.59 4.91
CA PHE A 176 11.13 4.31 5.43
C PHE A 176 9.94 3.83 4.60
N GLU A 177 9.85 2.52 4.45
CA GLU A 177 8.75 1.89 3.74
C GLU A 177 7.52 1.81 4.63
N GLU A 178 6.42 2.40 4.17
CA GLU A 178 5.13 2.27 4.84
C GLU A 178 4.51 0.94 4.46
N LYS A 179 4.53 0.02 5.39
CA LYS A 179 3.77 -1.22 5.26
C LYS A 179 2.36 -0.96 5.77
N SER A 180 1.40 -0.76 4.87
CA SER A 180 -0.01 -0.60 5.25
C SER A 180 -0.66 -1.90 5.77
N LEU A 181 0.15 -2.80 6.33
CA LEU A 181 -0.22 -4.12 6.84
C LEU A 181 -1.45 -4.08 7.76
N ASN A 182 -1.58 -3.03 8.57
CA ASN A 182 -2.70 -2.92 9.50
C ASN A 182 -4.04 -2.65 8.77
N LEU A 183 -4.04 -1.81 7.73
CA LEU A 183 -5.28 -1.51 6.99
C LEU A 183 -5.68 -2.68 6.11
N THR A 184 -4.76 -3.24 5.35
CA THR A 184 -4.97 -4.46 4.56
C THR A 184 -5.47 -5.61 5.43
N ARG A 185 -4.80 -5.84 6.57
CA ARG A 185 -5.24 -6.85 7.54
C ARG A 185 -6.66 -6.61 8.02
N LEU A 186 -7.03 -5.38 8.38
CA LEU A 186 -8.39 -5.05 8.82
C LEU A 186 -9.42 -5.30 7.72
N LEU A 187 -9.14 -4.93 6.47
CA LEU A 187 -10.02 -5.19 5.33
C LEU A 187 -10.19 -6.70 5.09
N ASN A 188 -9.11 -7.46 5.11
CA ASN A 188 -9.14 -8.90 4.93
C ASN A 188 -9.87 -9.61 6.08
N VAL A 189 -9.67 -9.20 7.33
CA VAL A 189 -10.42 -9.72 8.49
C VAL A 189 -11.91 -9.42 8.34
N GLN A 190 -12.30 -8.21 7.93
CA GLN A 190 -13.71 -7.87 7.67
C GLN A 190 -14.31 -8.73 6.55
N THR A 191 -13.54 -9.00 5.50
CA THR A 191 -13.96 -9.86 4.39
C THR A 191 -14.12 -11.31 4.83
N ILE A 192 -13.19 -11.85 5.62
CA ILE A 192 -13.30 -13.17 6.25
C ILE A 192 -14.59 -13.26 7.08
N ILE A 193 -14.87 -12.26 7.92
CA ILE A 193 -16.09 -12.23 8.76
C ILE A 193 -17.35 -12.27 7.90
N LYS A 194 -17.40 -11.53 6.79
CA LYS A 194 -18.53 -11.53 5.85
C LYS A 194 -18.73 -12.90 5.20
N HIS A 195 -17.64 -13.54 4.74
CA HIS A 195 -17.72 -14.89 4.16
C HIS A 195 -18.15 -15.93 5.19
N ILE A 196 -17.66 -15.88 6.42
CA ILE A 196 -18.12 -16.77 7.51
C ILE A 196 -19.60 -16.55 7.76
N GLY A 197 -20.08 -15.30 7.84
CA GLY A 197 -21.50 -14.99 8.02
C GLY A 197 -22.39 -15.48 6.88
N ALA A 198 -21.84 -15.56 5.67
CA ALA A 198 -22.50 -16.14 4.50
C ALA A 198 -22.33 -17.66 4.37
N TYR A 199 -21.69 -18.32 5.33
CA TYR A 199 -21.34 -19.76 5.28
C TYR A 199 -20.42 -20.12 4.09
N ASP A 200 -19.67 -19.16 3.58
CA ASP A 200 -18.69 -19.35 2.51
C ASP A 200 -17.29 -19.59 3.09
N TYR A 201 -17.14 -20.71 3.77
CA TYR A 201 -15.90 -21.09 4.42
C TYR A 201 -14.73 -21.32 3.45
N PRO A 202 -14.92 -21.83 2.21
CA PRO A 202 -13.84 -21.93 1.25
C PRO A 202 -13.19 -20.57 0.94
N ALA A 203 -14.00 -19.53 0.67
CA ALA A 203 -13.49 -18.17 0.42
C ALA A 203 -12.83 -17.55 1.67
N ALA A 204 -13.49 -17.70 2.83
CA ALA A 204 -12.92 -17.27 4.11
C ALA A 204 -11.55 -17.92 4.38
N LEU A 205 -11.42 -19.22 4.08
CA LEU A 205 -10.17 -19.95 4.28
C LEU A 205 -9.05 -19.52 3.32
N SER A 206 -9.39 -19.23 2.06
CA SER A 206 -8.42 -18.73 1.09
C SER A 206 -7.76 -17.44 1.60
N ILE A 207 -8.57 -16.46 1.97
CA ILE A 207 -8.08 -15.17 2.49
C ILE A 207 -7.32 -15.35 3.83
N ALA A 208 -7.83 -16.22 4.72
CA ALA A 208 -7.18 -16.47 6.00
C ALA A 208 -5.78 -17.11 5.86
N LYS A 209 -5.56 -17.91 4.81
CA LYS A 209 -4.25 -18.50 4.51
C LYS A 209 -3.23 -17.48 4.03
N GLU A 210 -3.65 -16.47 3.31
CA GLU A 210 -2.80 -15.35 2.88
C GLU A 210 -2.33 -14.51 4.07
N LEU A 211 -3.20 -14.37 5.10
CA LEU A 211 -2.88 -13.69 6.36
C LEU A 211 -2.14 -14.58 7.38
N LYS A 212 -1.72 -15.79 7.02
CA LYS A 212 -1.19 -16.79 7.94
C LYS A 212 -0.08 -16.31 8.91
N PRO A 213 0.85 -15.44 8.53
CA PRO A 213 1.86 -14.97 9.50
C PRO A 213 1.28 -14.10 10.62
N GLU A 214 0.13 -13.48 10.38
CA GLU A 214 -0.48 -12.46 11.23
C GLU A 214 -1.76 -12.92 11.92
N LEU A 215 -2.33 -14.03 11.46
CA LEU A 215 -3.54 -14.61 12.02
C LEU A 215 -3.20 -15.68 13.06
N ASP A 216 -3.92 -15.66 14.19
CA ASP A 216 -3.79 -16.69 15.22
C ASP A 216 -4.04 -18.09 14.62
N SER A 217 -3.09 -18.99 14.85
CA SER A 217 -3.14 -20.37 14.35
C SER A 217 -4.40 -21.13 14.78
N LEU A 218 -4.96 -20.80 15.94
CA LEU A 218 -6.21 -21.39 16.43
C LEU A 218 -7.41 -20.90 15.61
N ILE A 219 -7.43 -19.63 15.20
CA ILE A 219 -8.49 -19.07 14.35
C ILE A 219 -8.46 -19.74 12.99
N LEU A 220 -7.26 -19.87 12.39
CA LEU A 220 -7.10 -20.56 11.11
C LEU A 220 -7.61 -22.00 11.17
N LYS A 221 -7.23 -22.76 12.20
CA LYS A 221 -7.71 -24.14 12.40
C LYS A 221 -9.22 -24.22 12.54
N LYS A 222 -9.87 -23.24 13.20
CA LYS A 222 -11.32 -23.20 13.31
C LYS A 222 -12.00 -22.95 11.96
N ILE A 223 -11.44 -22.07 11.11
CA ILE A 223 -11.96 -21.83 9.75
C ILE A 223 -11.78 -23.08 8.89
N GLU A 224 -10.62 -23.75 8.98
CA GLU A 224 -10.37 -25.04 8.30
C GLU A 224 -11.37 -26.10 8.74
N ALA A 225 -11.63 -26.24 10.04
CA ALA A 225 -12.61 -27.18 10.56
C ALA A 225 -14.03 -26.87 10.08
N ALA A 226 -14.43 -25.61 10.03
CA ALA A 226 -15.71 -25.19 9.47
C ALA A 226 -15.82 -25.52 7.97
N ASN A 227 -14.72 -25.38 7.22
CA ASN A 227 -14.67 -25.78 5.82
C ASN A 227 -14.78 -27.30 5.63
N GLU A 228 -14.14 -28.11 6.48
CA GLU A 228 -14.32 -29.57 6.48
C GLU A 228 -15.75 -29.97 6.88
N ARG A 229 -16.36 -29.26 7.84
CA ARG A 229 -17.75 -29.48 8.24
C ARG A 229 -18.71 -29.29 7.05
N ILE A 230 -18.57 -28.25 6.25
CA ILE A 230 -19.46 -28.03 5.09
C ILE A 230 -19.24 -29.04 3.97
N LYS A 231 -18.09 -29.71 3.94
CA LYS A 231 -17.80 -30.84 3.04
C LYS A 231 -18.30 -32.17 3.56
N LEU A 232 -18.90 -32.21 4.75
CA LEU A 232 -19.34 -33.42 5.46
C LEU A 232 -18.16 -34.32 5.87
N ASN A 233 -16.97 -33.76 6.07
CA ASN A 233 -15.77 -34.47 6.50
C ASN A 233 -15.58 -34.36 8.02
N TRP A 234 -16.36 -35.19 8.75
CA TRP A 234 -16.30 -35.26 10.22
C TRP A 234 -14.90 -35.55 10.75
N THR A 235 -14.26 -36.57 10.20
CA THR A 235 -12.91 -36.99 10.64
C THR A 235 -11.89 -35.86 10.44
N GLY A 236 -11.95 -35.16 9.31
CA GLY A 236 -11.11 -33.99 9.06
C GLY A 236 -11.31 -32.89 10.09
N MET A 237 -12.56 -32.59 10.44
CA MET A 237 -12.92 -31.61 11.47
C MET A 237 -12.36 -31.98 12.85
N VAL A 238 -12.57 -33.24 13.29
CA VAL A 238 -12.09 -33.78 14.58
C VAL A 238 -10.57 -33.70 14.67
N ASN A 239 -9.86 -34.02 13.59
CA ASN A 239 -8.38 -33.95 13.54
C ASN A 239 -7.85 -32.52 13.69
N LEU A 240 -8.59 -31.50 13.25
CA LEU A 240 -8.19 -30.11 13.31
C LEU A 240 -8.41 -29.47 14.68
N ILE A 241 -9.56 -29.71 15.31
CA ILE A 241 -9.97 -29.01 16.55
C ILE A 241 -10.11 -29.93 17.77
N GLY A 242 -10.02 -31.24 17.60
CA GLY A 242 -10.17 -32.25 18.65
C GLY A 242 -11.62 -32.60 18.93
N LYS A 243 -11.83 -33.79 19.53
CA LYS A 243 -13.16 -34.37 19.78
C LYS A 243 -13.99 -33.50 20.76
N ASP A 244 -13.38 -32.99 21.81
CA ASP A 244 -14.05 -32.17 22.82
C ASP A 244 -14.63 -30.89 22.23
N LYS A 245 -13.85 -30.16 21.42
CA LYS A 245 -14.30 -28.93 20.75
C LYS A 245 -15.31 -29.22 19.64
N THR A 246 -15.25 -30.38 19.01
CA THR A 246 -16.26 -30.83 18.06
C THR A 246 -17.60 -31.01 18.73
N ASN A 247 -17.61 -31.55 19.94
CA ASN A 247 -18.83 -31.69 20.75
C ASN A 247 -19.43 -30.34 21.15
N GLU A 248 -18.59 -29.30 21.42
CA GLU A 248 -19.10 -27.95 21.67
C GLU A 248 -19.82 -27.35 20.44
N TRP A 249 -19.44 -27.75 19.23
CA TRP A 249 -20.05 -27.27 17.98
C TRP A 249 -21.27 -28.09 17.56
N SER A 250 -21.49 -29.23 18.17
CA SER A 250 -22.64 -30.08 17.93
C SER A 250 -23.66 -29.88 19.05
N PRO A 251 -24.91 -29.56 18.72
CA PRO A 251 -25.98 -29.48 19.72
C PRO A 251 -26.50 -30.84 20.18
N VAL A 252 -25.88 -31.94 19.74
CA VAL A 252 -26.29 -33.31 20.12
C VAL A 252 -25.56 -33.73 21.38
N GLU A 253 -26.29 -34.11 22.41
CA GLU A 253 -25.70 -34.57 23.67
C GLU A 253 -24.92 -35.88 23.47
N GLU A 254 -23.85 -36.06 24.29
CA GLU A 254 -22.96 -37.24 24.24
C GLU A 254 -23.69 -38.60 24.32
N GLN A 255 -24.91 -38.62 24.84
CA GLN A 255 -25.72 -39.82 25.01
C GLN A 255 -26.09 -40.53 23.70
N ASN A 256 -26.07 -39.85 22.57
CA ASN A 256 -26.55 -40.36 21.29
C ASN A 256 -25.47 -41.02 20.41
N GLY A 257 -24.23 -41.04 20.85
CA GLY A 257 -23.13 -41.66 20.13
C GLY A 257 -22.62 -40.91 18.89
N GLU A 258 -21.44 -41.29 18.41
CA GLU A 258 -20.72 -40.60 17.32
C GLU A 258 -21.49 -40.59 15.98
N ASN A 259 -22.27 -41.64 15.70
CA ASN A 259 -23.04 -41.75 14.46
C ASN A 259 -24.18 -40.76 14.40
N ASP A 260 -24.86 -40.53 15.52
CA ASP A 260 -25.99 -39.60 15.59
C ASP A 260 -25.49 -38.15 15.50
N GLN A 261 -24.35 -37.86 16.11
CA GLN A 261 -23.69 -36.58 15.95
C GLN A 261 -23.32 -36.28 14.48
N LYS A 262 -22.77 -37.27 13.78
CA LYS A 262 -22.45 -37.13 12.34
C LYS A 262 -23.71 -36.90 11.50
N LEU A 263 -24.77 -37.65 11.75
CA LEU A 263 -26.04 -37.49 11.04
C LEU A 263 -26.65 -36.11 11.27
N PHE A 264 -26.64 -35.63 12.51
CA PHE A 264 -27.12 -34.29 12.83
C PHE A 264 -26.31 -33.21 12.12
N GLU A 265 -24.96 -33.28 12.15
CA GLU A 265 -24.07 -32.36 11.46
C GLU A 265 -24.32 -32.38 9.96
N TYR A 266 -24.51 -33.52 9.34
CA TYR A 266 -24.82 -33.62 7.93
C TYR A 266 -26.17 -32.99 7.59
N ALA A 267 -27.21 -33.22 8.42
CA ALA A 267 -28.51 -32.57 8.26
C ALA A 267 -28.40 -31.04 8.37
N LEU A 268 -27.63 -30.53 9.33
CA LEU A 268 -27.42 -29.11 9.52
C LEU A 268 -26.69 -28.48 8.32
N VAL A 269 -25.65 -29.14 7.80
CA VAL A 269 -24.90 -28.67 6.62
C VAL A 269 -25.78 -28.67 5.37
N LEU A 270 -26.59 -29.72 5.18
CA LEU A 270 -27.56 -29.78 4.08
C LEU A 270 -28.58 -28.64 4.17
N LYS A 271 -29.10 -28.35 5.38
CA LYS A 271 -30.01 -27.22 5.60
C LYS A 271 -29.39 -25.88 5.27
N ILE A 272 -28.12 -25.68 5.58
CA ILE A 272 -27.34 -24.47 5.21
C ILE A 272 -27.21 -24.38 3.68
N LYS A 273 -26.86 -25.49 3.01
CA LYS A 273 -26.69 -25.51 1.54
C LYS A 273 -28.00 -25.25 0.78
N VAL A 274 -29.13 -25.68 1.30
CA VAL A 274 -30.44 -25.46 0.66
C VAL A 274 -30.94 -24.02 0.83
N LYS A 275 -30.47 -23.29 1.84
CA LYS A 275 -30.84 -21.89 2.09
C LYS A 275 -30.00 -20.86 1.28
N LYS A 276 -28.95 -21.29 0.60
CA LYS A 276 -28.17 -20.49 -0.36
C LYS A 276 -28.80 -20.60 -1.75
#